data_df9e351ae18954f75505611d932c2168
#
_entry.id   df9e351ae18954f75505611d932c2168
#
_cell.length_a   1.000
_cell.length_b   1.000
_cell.length_c   1.000
_cell.angle_alpha   90.00
_cell.angle_beta   90.00
_cell.angle_gamma   90.00
#
_symmetry.space_group_name_H-M   'P 1'
#
loop_
_entity.id
_entity.type
_entity.pdbx_description
1 polymer ?
#
loop_
_entity_poly.entity_id
_entity_poly.type
_entity_poly.pdbx_seq_one_letter_code
_entity_poly.pdbx_strand_id
1 'polypeptide(L)'
;LNTTVGWATIKTCTTTEYDYKFGDSRRSLYTPVYRNTPLEILAVFDFADPNLVVGERTTSIVPTQALYLMNNPFVRTQSEAAAKRLLTGELVDNTTRIEHAYRRTLGRNPTSTEREILLKFLGQEKDGAKAWSQIFHGLYASLDFRYLN
;
A
#
# COMPACT_ATOMS: atom_id res chain seq x y z
N LEU A 1 -14.32 12.73 9.83
CA LEU A 1 -12.86 12.63 10.06
C LEU A 1 -12.63 12.83 11.56
N ASN A 2 -12.34 11.76 12.27
CA ASN A 2 -12.19 11.77 13.71
C ASN A 2 -10.76 12.24 14.05
N THR A 3 -10.60 13.51 14.41
CA THR A 3 -9.32 14.16 14.72
C THR A 3 -8.79 13.85 16.13
N THR A 4 -9.56 13.14 16.96
CA THR A 4 -9.20 12.83 18.37
C THR A 4 -8.25 11.63 18.52
N VAL A 5 -7.72 11.12 17.42
CA VAL A 5 -7.15 9.78 17.32
C VAL A 5 -5.71 9.68 17.85
N GLY A 6 -4.89 10.71 17.72
CA GLY A 6 -3.49 10.64 18.13
C GLY A 6 -3.30 10.34 19.63
N TRP A 7 -4.02 11.02 20.49
CA TRP A 7 -3.92 10.86 21.95
C TRP A 7 -4.53 9.58 22.47
N ALA A 8 -5.65 9.11 21.88
CA ALA A 8 -6.28 7.85 22.27
C ALA A 8 -5.39 6.65 21.91
N THR A 9 -4.74 6.69 20.73
CA THR A 9 -3.84 5.64 20.29
C THR A 9 -2.60 5.54 21.19
N ILE A 10 -2.02 6.66 21.59
CA ILE A 10 -0.87 6.69 22.52
C ILE A 10 -1.23 6.09 23.88
N LYS A 11 -2.41 6.41 24.42
CA LYS A 11 -2.84 5.90 25.72
C LYS A 11 -3.18 4.41 25.75
N THR A 12 -3.63 3.85 24.62
CA THR A 12 -4.10 2.46 24.56
C THR A 12 -3.05 1.48 24.08
N CYS A 13 -2.02 1.94 23.34
CA CYS A 13 -1.10 1.04 22.66
C CYS A 13 0.27 0.89 23.34
N THR A 14 0.69 1.83 24.21
CA THR A 14 2.04 1.74 24.79
C THR A 14 2.13 2.38 26.17
N THR A 15 2.86 1.73 27.05
CA THR A 15 3.34 2.29 28.33
C THR A 15 4.66 3.03 28.14
N THR A 16 5.38 2.76 27.05
CA THR A 16 6.70 3.33 26.74
C THR A 16 6.84 3.63 25.26
N GLU A 17 7.71 4.56 24.93
CA GLU A 17 8.10 4.94 23.56
C GLU A 17 8.62 3.75 22.73
N TYR A 18 9.24 2.76 23.38
CA TYR A 18 9.87 1.60 22.71
C TYR A 18 8.91 0.48 22.36
N ASP A 19 7.74 0.43 22.99
CA ASP A 19 6.75 -0.64 22.79
C ASP A 19 5.66 -0.27 21.78
N TYR A 20 5.81 0.86 21.08
CA TYR A 20 4.80 1.30 20.14
C TYR A 20 4.70 0.39 18.94
N LYS A 21 3.59 -0.33 18.83
CA LYS A 21 3.25 -1.16 17.67
C LYS A 21 2.18 -0.46 16.85
N PHE A 22 2.52 -0.16 15.59
CA PHE A 22 1.56 0.38 14.65
C PHE A 22 0.57 -0.71 14.22
N GLY A 23 -0.62 -0.69 14.80
CA GLY A 23 -1.72 -1.62 14.49
C GLY A 23 -2.86 -0.98 13.70
N ASP A 24 -2.72 0.27 13.26
CA ASP A 24 -3.79 1.05 12.65
C ASP A 24 -3.65 1.13 11.13
N SER A 25 -4.76 0.96 10.41
CA SER A 25 -4.82 1.10 8.94
C SER A 25 -5.13 2.52 8.47
N ARG A 26 -5.10 3.50 9.37
CA ARG A 26 -5.33 4.92 9.05
C ARG A 26 -4.12 5.55 8.35
N ARG A 27 -4.32 6.74 7.78
CA ARG A 27 -3.23 7.48 7.14
C ARG A 27 -2.12 7.77 8.16
N SER A 28 -0.86 7.55 7.76
CA SER A 28 0.33 7.79 8.59
C SER A 28 0.45 9.21 9.13
N LEU A 29 -0.24 10.19 8.55
CA LEU A 29 -0.33 11.57 9.06
C LEU A 29 -0.83 11.65 10.52
N TYR A 30 -1.65 10.70 10.95
CA TYR A 30 -2.21 10.65 12.30
C TYR A 30 -1.44 9.74 13.25
N THR A 31 -0.31 9.21 12.79
CA THR A 31 0.52 8.29 13.56
C THR A 31 1.55 9.07 14.37
N PRO A 32 1.71 8.78 15.68
CA PRO A 32 2.76 9.39 16.45
C PRO A 32 4.14 8.96 15.94
N VAL A 33 5.05 9.92 15.84
CA VAL A 33 6.44 9.67 15.44
C VAL A 33 7.33 9.92 16.65
N TYR A 34 7.98 8.85 17.09
CA TYR A 34 8.98 8.93 18.15
C TYR A 34 10.38 9.13 17.55
N ARG A 35 11.15 10.06 18.11
CA ARG A 35 12.49 10.41 17.59
C ARG A 35 13.44 9.21 17.56
N ASN A 36 13.39 8.37 18.60
CA ASN A 36 14.35 7.28 18.77
C ASN A 36 13.92 5.97 18.11
N THR A 37 12.65 5.85 17.71
CA THR A 37 12.06 4.64 17.10
C THR A 37 11.13 5.02 15.94
N PRO A 38 11.68 5.52 14.82
CA PRO A 38 10.88 5.81 13.65
C PRO A 38 10.26 4.51 13.11
N LEU A 39 9.01 4.58 12.68
CA LEU A 39 8.34 3.47 12.05
C LEU A 39 9.08 3.06 10.76
N GLU A 40 9.25 1.76 10.55
CA GLU A 40 9.93 1.20 9.38
C GLU A 40 9.40 1.77 8.06
N ILE A 41 8.08 1.86 7.92
CA ILE A 41 7.45 2.44 6.72
C ILE A 41 7.87 3.89 6.50
N LEU A 42 7.98 4.70 7.54
CA LEU A 42 8.40 6.09 7.42
C LEU A 42 9.87 6.19 7.02
N ALA A 43 10.72 5.34 7.59
CA ALA A 43 12.15 5.29 7.25
C ALA A 43 12.38 4.85 5.80
N VAL A 44 11.64 3.84 5.31
CA VAL A 44 11.74 3.35 3.93
C VAL A 44 11.26 4.37 2.90
N PHE A 45 10.26 5.21 3.25
CA PHE A 45 9.70 6.22 2.35
C PHE A 45 10.24 7.64 2.61
N ASP A 46 11.50 7.77 3.01
CA ASP A 46 12.23 9.04 3.12
C ASP A 46 11.53 10.08 4.03
N PHE A 47 11.00 9.62 5.16
CA PHE A 47 10.51 10.54 6.18
C PHE A 47 11.69 11.39 6.71
N ALA A 48 11.46 12.69 6.88
CA ALA A 48 12.49 13.57 7.42
C ALA A 48 12.95 13.09 8.81
N ASP A 49 14.26 12.98 9.01
CA ASP A 49 14.82 12.61 10.31
C ASP A 49 14.43 13.66 11.37
N PRO A 50 13.67 13.27 12.41
CA PRO A 50 13.25 14.21 13.44
C PRO A 50 14.39 14.78 14.30
N ASN A 51 15.61 14.24 14.15
CA ASN A 51 16.82 14.70 14.85
C ASN A 51 17.67 15.69 14.05
N LEU A 52 17.38 15.85 12.74
CA LEU A 52 18.14 16.71 11.85
C LEU A 52 17.28 17.87 11.35
N VAL A 53 17.89 19.04 11.24
CA VAL A 53 17.27 20.17 10.54
C VAL A 53 17.50 19.94 9.03
N VAL A 54 16.46 19.52 8.34
CA VAL A 54 16.51 19.23 6.89
C VAL A 54 15.81 20.36 6.16
N GLY A 55 16.56 21.15 5.38
CA GLY A 55 16.03 22.28 4.60
C GLY A 55 15.26 21.83 3.35
N GLU A 56 15.59 20.65 2.81
CA GLU A 56 14.97 20.10 1.61
C GLU A 56 14.77 18.59 1.76
N ARG A 57 13.62 18.08 1.29
CA ARG A 57 13.33 16.65 1.30
C ARG A 57 14.13 15.98 0.17
N THR A 58 15.01 15.04 0.53
CA THR A 58 15.64 14.16 -0.46
C THR A 58 14.61 13.18 -1.01
N THR A 59 14.39 13.20 -2.31
CA THR A 59 13.63 12.18 -3.01
C THR A 59 14.56 11.09 -3.48
N SER A 60 14.46 9.91 -2.91
CA SER A 60 15.23 8.76 -3.38
C SER A 60 14.31 7.73 -4.01
N ILE A 61 14.64 7.32 -5.24
CA ILE A 61 14.06 6.13 -5.86
C ILE A 61 14.90 4.96 -5.40
N VAL A 62 14.56 4.35 -4.27
CA VAL A 62 15.39 3.31 -3.70
C VAL A 62 14.75 1.93 -3.96
N PRO A 63 15.52 0.93 -4.40
CA PRO A 63 15.08 -0.45 -4.53
C PRO A 63 14.44 -1.01 -3.25
N THR A 64 14.84 -0.51 -2.09
CA THR A 64 14.28 -0.88 -0.77
C THR A 64 12.80 -0.59 -0.65
N GLN A 65 12.28 0.48 -1.25
CA GLN A 65 10.85 0.81 -1.26
C GLN A 65 10.06 -0.25 -2.04
N ALA A 66 10.56 -0.68 -3.20
CA ALA A 66 9.93 -1.75 -3.98
C ALA A 66 9.94 -3.08 -3.20
N LEU A 67 11.09 -3.45 -2.63
CA LEU A 67 11.23 -4.66 -1.83
C LEU A 67 10.32 -4.64 -0.60
N TYR A 68 10.19 -3.51 0.07
CA TYR A 68 9.26 -3.34 1.18
C TYR A 68 7.82 -3.64 0.75
N LEU A 69 7.34 -3.00 -0.34
CA LEU A 69 5.98 -3.22 -0.82
C LEU A 69 5.73 -4.65 -1.29
N MET A 70 6.75 -5.32 -1.85
CA MET A 70 6.65 -6.71 -2.29
C MET A 70 6.64 -7.72 -1.13
N ASN A 71 7.26 -7.40 0.00
CA ASN A 71 7.44 -8.36 1.09
C ASN A 71 6.60 -8.07 2.34
N ASN A 72 6.07 -6.86 2.47
CA ASN A 72 5.37 -6.46 3.68
C ASN A 72 4.02 -7.19 3.85
N PRO A 73 3.78 -7.86 4.99
CA PRO A 73 2.53 -8.58 5.26
C PRO A 73 1.28 -7.70 5.19
N PHE A 74 1.39 -6.43 5.60
CA PHE A 74 0.28 -5.48 5.51
C PHE A 74 -0.16 -5.27 4.06
N VAL A 75 0.78 -5.09 3.12
CA VAL A 75 0.48 -4.90 1.70
C VAL A 75 -0.21 -6.15 1.13
N ARG A 76 0.25 -7.34 1.50
CA ARG A 76 -0.39 -8.61 1.11
C ARG A 76 -1.83 -8.69 1.60
N THR A 77 -2.06 -8.39 2.88
CA THR A 77 -3.41 -8.39 3.47
C THR A 77 -4.33 -7.38 2.77
N GLN A 78 -3.82 -6.18 2.44
CA GLN A 78 -4.59 -5.19 1.68
C GLN A 78 -4.90 -5.65 0.25
N SER A 79 -3.96 -6.36 -0.40
CA SER A 79 -4.17 -6.93 -1.72
C SER A 79 -5.26 -8.01 -1.72
N GLU A 80 -5.27 -8.87 -0.72
CA GLU A 80 -6.33 -9.88 -0.51
C GLU A 80 -7.70 -9.22 -0.27
N ALA A 81 -7.74 -8.20 0.57
CA ALA A 81 -8.97 -7.44 0.83
C ALA A 81 -9.48 -6.72 -0.42
N ALA A 82 -8.60 -6.16 -1.24
CA ALA A 82 -8.96 -5.52 -2.50
C ALA A 82 -9.51 -6.53 -3.51
N ALA A 83 -8.86 -7.69 -3.65
CA ALA A 83 -9.32 -8.78 -4.50
C ALA A 83 -10.72 -9.27 -4.07
N LYS A 84 -10.93 -9.48 -2.78
CA LYS A 84 -12.24 -9.89 -2.25
C LYS A 84 -13.32 -8.86 -2.58
N ARG A 85 -13.05 -7.56 -2.38
CA ARG A 85 -14.02 -6.49 -2.71
C ARG A 85 -14.34 -6.45 -4.20
N LEU A 86 -13.34 -6.65 -5.08
CA LEU A 86 -13.54 -6.67 -6.51
C LEU A 86 -14.43 -7.86 -6.93
N LEU A 87 -14.19 -9.04 -6.35
CA LEU A 87 -14.91 -10.26 -6.69
C LEU A 87 -16.35 -10.31 -6.14
N THR A 88 -16.61 -9.64 -5.02
CA THR A 88 -17.96 -9.51 -4.45
C THR A 88 -18.78 -8.39 -5.10
N GLY A 89 -18.19 -7.57 -5.95
CA GLY A 89 -18.86 -6.52 -6.71
C GLY A 89 -19.67 -7.05 -7.88
N GLU A 90 -20.48 -6.19 -8.49
CA GLU A 90 -21.37 -6.51 -9.62
C GLU A 90 -20.62 -6.76 -10.95
N LEU A 91 -19.32 -6.47 -11.01
CA LEU A 91 -18.50 -6.65 -12.21
C LEU A 91 -18.28 -8.13 -12.49
N VAL A 92 -18.78 -8.63 -13.61
CA VAL A 92 -18.69 -10.06 -13.98
C VAL A 92 -17.50 -10.32 -14.91
N ASP A 93 -17.23 -9.41 -15.84
CA ASP A 93 -16.21 -9.58 -16.87
C ASP A 93 -14.79 -9.21 -16.36
N ASN A 94 -13.81 -10.05 -16.69
CA ASN A 94 -12.41 -9.86 -16.30
C ASN A 94 -11.81 -8.58 -16.91
N THR A 95 -12.18 -8.20 -18.13
CA THR A 95 -11.69 -6.99 -18.78
C THR A 95 -12.12 -5.75 -17.99
N THR A 96 -13.39 -5.68 -17.64
CA THR A 96 -13.97 -4.58 -16.83
C THR A 96 -13.37 -4.55 -15.43
N ARG A 97 -13.12 -5.73 -14.83
CA ARG A 97 -12.43 -5.83 -13.52
C ARG A 97 -11.01 -5.30 -13.58
N ILE A 98 -10.25 -5.59 -14.65
CA ILE A 98 -8.88 -5.09 -14.85
C ILE A 98 -8.91 -3.56 -14.94
N GLU A 99 -9.79 -3.00 -15.76
CA GLU A 99 -9.93 -1.54 -15.89
C GLU A 99 -10.27 -0.88 -14.55
N HIS A 100 -11.22 -1.47 -13.82
CA HIS A 100 -11.60 -0.98 -12.50
C HIS A 100 -10.44 -1.05 -11.50
N ALA A 101 -9.66 -2.13 -11.48
CA ALA A 101 -8.50 -2.28 -10.64
C ALA A 101 -7.44 -1.20 -10.93
N TYR A 102 -7.10 -0.96 -12.21
CA TYR A 102 -6.16 0.08 -12.61
C TYR A 102 -6.62 1.48 -12.23
N ARG A 103 -7.87 1.82 -12.52
CA ARG A 103 -8.42 3.13 -12.14
C ARG A 103 -8.41 3.38 -10.64
N ARG A 104 -8.71 2.35 -9.84
CA ARG A 104 -8.75 2.46 -8.37
C ARG A 104 -7.38 2.52 -7.74
N THR A 105 -6.39 1.89 -8.33
CA THR A 105 -5.03 1.81 -7.77
C THR A 105 -4.09 2.86 -8.36
N LEU A 106 -4.11 3.04 -9.68
CA LEU A 106 -3.15 3.86 -10.41
C LEU A 106 -3.76 5.14 -11.01
N GLY A 107 -5.08 5.31 -10.92
CA GLY A 107 -5.78 6.47 -11.48
C GLY A 107 -5.84 6.52 -13.00
N ARG A 108 -5.36 5.49 -13.72
CA ARG A 108 -5.31 5.39 -15.18
C ARG A 108 -5.96 4.10 -15.70
N ASN A 109 -6.21 4.05 -16.98
CA ASN A 109 -6.58 2.80 -17.65
C ASN A 109 -5.34 1.93 -17.93
N PRO A 110 -5.51 0.59 -17.99
CA PRO A 110 -4.44 -0.30 -18.45
C PRO A 110 -4.17 -0.08 -19.94
N THR A 111 -2.92 -0.22 -20.36
CA THR A 111 -2.55 -0.32 -21.77
C THR A 111 -3.05 -1.62 -22.38
N SER A 112 -3.05 -1.73 -23.73
CA SER A 112 -3.40 -2.98 -24.42
C SER A 112 -2.53 -4.15 -23.97
N THR A 113 -1.23 -3.92 -23.86
CA THR A 113 -0.25 -4.93 -23.44
C THR A 113 -0.47 -5.38 -21.99
N GLU A 114 -0.68 -4.46 -21.07
CA GLU A 114 -0.98 -4.77 -19.66
C GLU A 114 -2.26 -5.62 -19.56
N ARG A 115 -3.30 -5.25 -20.30
CA ARG A 115 -4.56 -5.98 -20.33
C ARG A 115 -4.37 -7.42 -20.83
N GLU A 116 -3.65 -7.61 -21.94
CA GLU A 116 -3.37 -8.93 -22.50
C GLU A 116 -2.59 -9.82 -21.52
N ILE A 117 -1.56 -9.28 -20.89
CA ILE A 117 -0.75 -10.01 -19.89
C ILE A 117 -1.64 -10.48 -18.73
N LEU A 118 -2.49 -9.60 -18.21
CA LEU A 118 -3.36 -9.92 -17.08
C LEU A 118 -4.47 -10.91 -17.45
N LEU A 119 -5.06 -10.81 -18.63
CA LEU A 119 -6.04 -11.78 -19.11
C LEU A 119 -5.41 -13.15 -19.29
N LYS A 120 -4.20 -13.23 -19.84
CA LYS A 120 -3.45 -14.49 -19.96
C LYS A 120 -3.15 -15.07 -18.58
N PHE A 121 -2.69 -14.26 -17.64
CA PHE A 121 -2.41 -14.68 -16.27
C PHE A 121 -3.67 -15.23 -15.57
N LEU A 122 -4.79 -14.52 -15.66
CA LEU A 122 -6.09 -14.96 -15.09
C LEU A 122 -6.60 -16.25 -15.73
N GLY A 123 -6.29 -16.51 -17.01
CA GLY A 123 -6.65 -17.75 -17.69
C GLY A 123 -5.80 -18.96 -17.27
N GLN A 124 -4.62 -18.74 -16.73
CA GLN A 124 -3.71 -19.82 -16.28
C GLN A 124 -3.94 -20.23 -14.82
N GLU A 125 -4.40 -19.30 -13.97
CA GLU A 125 -4.60 -19.53 -12.55
C GLU A 125 -5.97 -20.15 -12.26
N LYS A 126 -5.97 -21.25 -11.50
CA LYS A 126 -7.20 -21.96 -11.12
C LYS A 126 -7.97 -21.27 -10.00
N ASP A 127 -7.25 -20.57 -9.12
CA ASP A 127 -7.84 -19.84 -8.00
C ASP A 127 -7.94 -18.35 -8.36
N GLY A 128 -9.15 -17.94 -8.75
CA GLY A 128 -9.41 -16.55 -9.13
C GLY A 128 -9.18 -15.54 -7.99
N ALA A 129 -9.45 -15.90 -6.74
CA ALA A 129 -9.24 -14.99 -5.61
C ALA A 129 -7.74 -14.75 -5.37
N LYS A 130 -6.95 -15.81 -5.44
CA LYS A 130 -5.49 -15.73 -5.34
C LYS A 130 -4.89 -14.96 -6.50
N ALA A 131 -5.35 -15.22 -7.73
CA ALA A 131 -4.90 -14.50 -8.92
C ALA A 131 -5.13 -12.98 -8.80
N TRP A 132 -6.32 -12.57 -8.39
CA TRP A 132 -6.64 -11.16 -8.19
C TRP A 132 -5.84 -10.53 -7.04
N SER A 133 -5.59 -11.27 -5.95
CA SER A 133 -4.71 -10.80 -4.86
C SER A 133 -3.29 -10.53 -5.37
N GLN A 134 -2.74 -11.41 -6.21
CA GLN A 134 -1.42 -11.23 -6.81
C GLN A 134 -1.38 -10.03 -7.77
N ILE A 135 -2.45 -9.81 -8.56
CA ILE A 135 -2.57 -8.64 -9.43
C ILE A 135 -2.54 -7.35 -8.60
N PHE A 136 -3.37 -7.24 -7.56
CA PHE A 136 -3.35 -6.06 -6.69
C PHE A 136 -2.01 -5.87 -6.00
N HIS A 137 -1.36 -6.95 -5.58
CA HIS A 137 -0.03 -6.88 -4.98
C HIS A 137 1.01 -6.32 -5.96
N GLY A 138 1.00 -6.76 -7.22
CA GLY A 138 1.84 -6.20 -8.27
C GLY A 138 1.55 -4.73 -8.56
N LEU A 139 0.28 -4.32 -8.59
CA LEU A 139 -0.11 -2.92 -8.78
C LEU A 139 0.39 -2.04 -7.63
N TYR A 140 0.26 -2.46 -6.37
CA TYR A 140 0.76 -1.72 -5.20
C TYR A 140 2.29 -1.62 -5.16
N ALA A 141 3.00 -2.62 -5.69
CA ALA A 141 4.46 -2.62 -5.78
C ALA A 141 5.00 -1.82 -6.98
N SER A 142 4.14 -1.41 -7.91
CA SER A 142 4.55 -0.72 -9.15
C SER A 142 5.09 0.69 -8.88
N LEU A 143 5.86 1.22 -9.83
CA LEU A 143 6.33 2.60 -9.81
C LEU A 143 5.18 3.59 -9.90
N ASP A 144 4.20 3.32 -10.75
CA ASP A 144 3.03 4.17 -10.98
C ASP A 144 2.18 4.36 -9.70
N PHE A 145 2.20 3.37 -8.79
CA PHE A 145 1.52 3.50 -7.51
C PHE A 145 2.24 4.45 -6.54
N ARG A 146 3.56 4.50 -6.62
CA ARG A 146 4.41 5.31 -5.72
C ARG A 146 4.56 6.76 -6.17
N TYR A 147 4.54 6.98 -7.48
CA TYR A 147 4.76 8.30 -8.08
C TYR A 147 3.57 8.68 -8.95
N LEU A 148 2.96 9.81 -8.63
CA LEU A 148 1.96 10.45 -9.47
C LEU A 148 2.70 11.19 -10.59
N ASN A 149 2.45 10.81 -11.84
CA ASN A 149 2.91 11.56 -13.02
C ASN A 149 1.88 12.62 -13.39
#